data_c0995fd08a0a9aa05adced5adbf44bf5
#
_entry.id   c0995fd08a0a9aa05adced5adbf44bf5
#
_cell.length_a   1.000
_cell.length_b   1.000
_cell.length_c   1.000
_cell.angle_alpha   90.00
_cell.angle_beta   90.00
_cell.angle_gamma   90.00
#
_symmetry.space_group_name_H-M   'P 1'
#
loop_
_entity.id
_entity.type
_entity.pdbx_description
1 polymer ?
#
loop_
_entity_poly.entity_id
_entity_poly.type
_entity_poly.pdbx_seq_one_letter_code
_entity_poly.pdbx_strand_id
1 'polypeptide(L)'
;MYKILKSTPNGIDELELEQLEKGCWIDIVSPSPEELHEIAAATKIQLDFLTAALDEEEKSRIETEDDQILILVDIPFLRSNKDYDTLPLGIIIAEDFIVTVCLEPNAVVADFSSYNHRFFSTFKKTRFLFQILYKSATLYLKYIRIIIKRTDELEQHLRKSMENSELFNLLDLQKSLTYFTTSLRSNYIVTEKLLRLRSTNQSGHLIKLYEEDE
;
A
#
# COMPACT_ATOMS: atom_id res chain seq x y z
N MET A 1 -9.68 12.04 4.47
CA MET A 1 -10.62 11.92 3.32
C MET A 1 -10.66 10.45 2.88
N TYR A 2 -11.87 9.89 2.66
CA TYR A 2 -12.01 8.52 2.16
C TYR A 2 -12.90 8.47 0.90
N LYS A 3 -12.80 7.37 0.15
CA LYS A 3 -13.64 7.02 -0.99
C LYS A 3 -14.12 5.59 -0.84
N ILE A 4 -15.36 5.34 -1.19
CA ILE A 4 -15.95 4.00 -1.20
C ILE A 4 -16.22 3.64 -2.66
N LEU A 5 -15.56 2.59 -3.14
CA LEU A 5 -15.56 2.19 -4.53
C LEU A 5 -16.09 0.76 -4.66
N LYS A 6 -16.93 0.54 -5.67
CA LYS A 6 -17.46 -0.79 -5.98
C LYS A 6 -17.35 -1.09 -7.46
N SER A 7 -16.81 -2.27 -7.76
CA SER A 7 -16.77 -2.78 -9.13
C SER A 7 -18.15 -3.23 -9.58
N THR A 8 -18.59 -2.73 -10.73
CA THR A 8 -19.82 -3.11 -11.41
C THR A 8 -19.51 -3.60 -12.82
N PRO A 9 -20.43 -4.25 -13.53
CA PRO A 9 -20.22 -4.65 -14.92
C PRO A 9 -19.90 -3.50 -15.87
N ASN A 10 -20.29 -2.28 -15.49
CA ASN A 10 -20.13 -1.08 -16.31
C ASN A 10 -18.90 -0.24 -15.93
N GLY A 11 -18.27 -0.53 -14.79
CA GLY A 11 -17.12 0.26 -14.30
C GLY A 11 -16.93 0.16 -12.81
N ILE A 12 -16.45 1.26 -12.23
CA ILE A 12 -16.32 1.44 -10.80
C ILE A 12 -17.23 2.58 -10.41
N ASP A 13 -18.11 2.31 -9.48
CA ASP A 13 -19.02 3.29 -8.92
C ASP A 13 -18.45 3.79 -7.59
N GLU A 14 -18.53 5.08 -7.35
CA GLU A 14 -18.22 5.71 -6.06
C GLU A 14 -19.52 5.83 -5.26
N LEU A 15 -19.50 5.34 -4.01
CA LEU A 15 -20.67 5.27 -3.14
C LEU A 15 -20.49 6.18 -1.94
N GLU A 16 -21.60 6.62 -1.37
CA GLU A 16 -21.63 7.29 -0.06
C GLU A 16 -21.64 6.24 1.07
N LEU A 17 -21.30 6.64 2.31
CA LEU A 17 -21.18 5.73 3.44
C LEU A 17 -22.51 5.01 3.77
N GLU A 18 -23.64 5.68 3.59
CA GLU A 18 -24.98 5.11 3.78
C GLU A 18 -25.32 4.03 2.75
N GLN A 19 -24.60 4.00 1.65
CA GLN A 19 -24.75 3.02 0.56
C GLN A 19 -23.73 1.89 0.64
N LEU A 20 -22.96 1.84 1.75
CA LEU A 20 -21.93 0.83 1.95
C LEU A 20 -22.53 -0.57 1.85
N GLU A 21 -21.98 -1.40 0.99
CA GLU A 21 -22.45 -2.75 0.75
C GLU A 21 -21.29 -3.74 0.54
N LYS A 22 -21.57 -5.02 0.62
CA LYS A 22 -20.59 -6.09 0.47
C LYS A 22 -19.80 -6.00 -0.84
N GLY A 23 -18.49 -6.22 -0.74
CA GLY A 23 -17.57 -6.21 -1.88
C GLY A 23 -17.07 -4.81 -2.26
N CYS A 24 -17.29 -3.79 -1.42
CA CYS A 24 -16.70 -2.48 -1.61
C CYS A 24 -15.23 -2.45 -1.21
N TRP A 25 -14.50 -1.55 -1.84
CA TRP A 25 -13.17 -1.11 -1.44
C TRP A 25 -13.27 0.30 -0.86
N ILE A 26 -12.73 0.48 0.35
CA ILE A 26 -12.66 1.78 1.03
C ILE A 26 -11.22 2.25 0.98
N ASP A 27 -10.96 3.32 0.27
CA ASP A 27 -9.63 3.96 0.17
C ASP A 27 -9.58 5.18 1.09
N ILE A 28 -8.73 5.09 2.12
CA ILE A 28 -8.59 6.10 3.17
C ILE A 28 -7.23 6.77 3.04
N VAL A 29 -7.23 8.06 2.79
CA VAL A 29 -6.00 8.85 2.64
C VAL A 29 -6.06 10.05 3.55
N SER A 30 -5.03 10.22 4.39
CA SER A 30 -4.91 11.35 5.33
C SER A 30 -6.22 11.61 6.10
N PRO A 31 -6.76 10.59 6.81
CA PRO A 31 -8.05 10.69 7.46
C PRO A 31 -7.99 11.59 8.71
N SER A 32 -9.12 12.22 9.03
CA SER A 32 -9.31 12.80 10.36
C SER A 32 -9.70 11.70 11.38
N PRO A 33 -9.51 11.95 12.69
CA PRO A 33 -9.97 11.01 13.72
C PRO A 33 -11.47 10.71 13.63
N GLU A 34 -12.29 11.69 13.26
CA GLU A 34 -13.73 11.56 13.10
C GLU A 34 -14.06 10.61 11.94
N GLU A 35 -13.40 10.75 10.80
CA GLU A 35 -13.55 9.86 9.62
C GLU A 35 -13.20 8.41 9.98
N LEU A 36 -12.15 8.19 10.78
CA LEU A 36 -11.77 6.85 11.22
C LEU A 36 -12.81 6.20 12.12
N HIS A 37 -13.38 6.96 13.07
CA HIS A 37 -14.45 6.47 13.93
C HIS A 37 -15.72 6.16 13.16
N GLU A 38 -16.07 6.99 12.17
CA GLU A 38 -17.24 6.80 11.31
C GLU A 38 -17.11 5.51 10.48
N ILE A 39 -15.94 5.30 9.86
CA ILE A 39 -15.66 4.08 9.09
C ILE A 39 -15.62 2.85 10.02
N ALA A 40 -14.97 2.93 11.18
CA ALA A 40 -14.92 1.83 12.14
C ALA A 40 -16.33 1.43 12.59
N ALA A 41 -17.21 2.38 12.87
CA ALA A 41 -18.59 2.14 13.25
C ALA A 41 -19.41 1.49 12.10
N ALA A 42 -19.25 1.95 10.87
CA ALA A 42 -19.96 1.44 9.70
C ALA A 42 -19.50 0.05 9.26
N THR A 43 -18.19 -0.24 9.35
CA THR A 43 -17.58 -1.48 8.84
C THR A 43 -17.35 -2.52 9.93
N LYS A 44 -17.40 -2.15 11.21
CA LYS A 44 -16.97 -2.94 12.37
C LYS A 44 -15.48 -3.34 12.33
N ILE A 45 -14.67 -2.64 11.54
CA ILE A 45 -13.23 -2.79 11.52
C ILE A 45 -12.65 -2.16 12.79
N GLN A 46 -11.67 -2.83 13.39
CA GLN A 46 -11.00 -2.34 14.59
C GLN A 46 -10.28 -1.02 14.30
N LEU A 47 -10.46 -0.05 15.20
CA LEU A 47 -9.86 1.27 15.04
C LEU A 47 -8.33 1.19 15.00
N ASP A 48 -7.74 0.29 15.78
CA ASP A 48 -6.28 0.08 15.80
C ASP A 48 -5.74 -0.36 14.44
N PHE A 49 -6.51 -1.15 13.68
CA PHE A 49 -6.15 -1.54 12.32
C PHE A 49 -6.22 -0.35 11.35
N LEU A 50 -7.21 0.52 11.51
CA LEU A 50 -7.34 1.72 10.68
C LEU A 50 -6.27 2.78 10.98
N THR A 51 -5.75 2.82 12.21
CA THR A 51 -4.74 3.80 12.62
C THR A 51 -3.31 3.32 12.39
N ALA A 52 -3.08 2.01 12.30
CA ALA A 52 -1.74 1.42 12.24
C ALA A 52 -0.86 2.00 11.11
N ALA A 53 -1.42 2.27 9.92
CA ALA A 53 -0.65 2.81 8.79
C ALA A 53 -0.48 4.34 8.83
N LEU A 54 -0.93 5.01 9.89
CA LEU A 54 -0.82 6.47 10.06
C LEU A 54 0.41 6.87 10.86
N ASP A 55 1.19 5.92 11.36
CA ASP A 55 2.52 6.12 11.92
C ASP A 55 3.57 5.85 10.84
N GLU A 56 4.36 6.85 10.46
CA GLU A 56 5.42 6.71 9.44
C GLU A 56 6.51 5.69 9.83
N GLU A 57 6.68 5.41 11.13
CA GLU A 57 7.69 4.48 11.66
C GLU A 57 7.13 3.06 11.88
N GLU A 58 5.86 2.82 11.50
CA GLU A 58 5.23 1.52 11.71
C GLU A 58 5.88 0.41 10.86
N LYS A 59 6.00 -0.78 11.45
CA LYS A 59 6.71 -1.90 10.82
C LYS A 59 5.78 -2.77 9.98
N SER A 60 6.27 -3.14 8.80
CA SER A 60 5.56 -4.10 7.93
C SER A 60 5.32 -5.42 8.67
N ARG A 61 4.05 -5.85 8.75
CA ARG A 61 3.60 -7.08 9.41
C ARG A 61 2.25 -7.57 8.91
N ILE A 62 1.88 -8.76 9.34
CA ILE A 62 0.52 -9.28 9.21
C ILE A 62 0.00 -9.54 10.62
N GLU A 63 -1.20 -9.09 10.86
CA GLU A 63 -1.93 -9.27 12.11
C GLU A 63 -3.34 -9.78 11.80
N THR A 64 -3.86 -10.67 12.64
CA THR A 64 -5.20 -11.24 12.45
C THR A 64 -5.94 -11.17 13.76
N GLU A 65 -7.12 -10.59 13.76
CA GLU A 65 -7.99 -10.45 14.92
C GLU A 65 -9.45 -10.40 14.46
N ASP A 66 -10.34 -11.11 15.15
CA ASP A 66 -11.80 -11.10 14.93
C ASP A 66 -12.23 -11.22 13.44
N ASP A 67 -11.71 -12.20 12.71
CA ASP A 67 -11.97 -12.41 11.28
C ASP A 67 -11.50 -11.25 10.37
N GLN A 68 -10.65 -10.37 10.87
CA GLN A 68 -10.03 -9.30 10.14
C GLN A 68 -8.52 -9.54 9.99
N ILE A 69 -7.96 -9.17 8.86
CA ILE A 69 -6.53 -9.31 8.58
C ILE A 69 -5.99 -7.95 8.22
N LEU A 70 -5.07 -7.44 9.02
CA LEU A 70 -4.26 -6.27 8.71
C LEU A 70 -2.96 -6.73 8.04
N ILE A 71 -2.65 -6.14 6.91
CA ILE A 71 -1.40 -6.31 6.18
C ILE A 71 -0.76 -4.93 6.06
N LEU A 72 0.32 -4.72 6.79
CA LEU A 72 1.13 -3.51 6.70
C LEU A 72 2.34 -3.77 5.81
N VAL A 73 2.52 -2.92 4.81
CA VAL A 73 3.66 -2.94 3.89
C VAL A 73 4.14 -1.52 3.64
N ASP A 74 5.44 -1.37 3.43
CA ASP A 74 5.99 -0.09 3.01
C ASP A 74 5.87 0.06 1.50
N ILE A 75 5.38 1.18 1.03
CA ILE A 75 5.29 1.52 -0.39
C ILE A 75 6.29 2.60 -0.75
N PRO A 76 6.83 2.60 -1.99
CA PRO A 76 7.75 3.64 -2.43
C PRO A 76 7.00 4.94 -2.65
N PHE A 77 7.55 6.00 -2.10
CA PHE A 77 6.97 7.33 -2.12
C PHE A 77 7.95 8.35 -2.70
N LEU A 78 7.44 9.31 -3.47
CA LEU A 78 8.24 10.41 -4.04
C LEU A 78 7.81 11.71 -3.38
N ARG A 79 8.66 12.26 -2.52
CA ARG A 79 8.42 13.58 -1.92
C ARG A 79 8.62 14.71 -2.93
N SER A 80 8.11 15.89 -2.64
CA SER A 80 8.09 17.06 -3.55
C SER A 80 9.46 17.50 -4.06
N ASN A 81 10.54 17.21 -3.32
CA ASN A 81 11.92 17.59 -3.66
C ASN A 81 12.68 16.55 -4.51
N LYS A 82 11.98 15.59 -5.12
CA LYS A 82 12.54 14.45 -5.83
C LYS A 82 13.32 13.47 -4.93
N ASP A 83 13.09 13.51 -3.65
CA ASP A 83 13.62 12.57 -2.67
C ASP A 83 12.72 11.34 -2.64
N TYR A 84 13.33 10.16 -2.68
CA TYR A 84 12.62 8.90 -2.61
C TYR A 84 12.60 8.41 -1.18
N ASP A 85 11.41 8.09 -0.72
CA ASP A 85 11.13 7.65 0.65
C ASP A 85 10.19 6.44 0.62
N THR A 86 9.77 5.97 1.77
CA THR A 86 8.74 4.94 1.92
C THR A 86 7.67 5.38 2.89
N LEU A 87 6.45 4.92 2.68
CA LEU A 87 5.33 5.14 3.58
C LEU A 87 4.65 3.80 3.88
N PRO A 88 4.16 3.59 5.12
CA PRO A 88 3.29 2.47 5.43
C PRO A 88 1.98 2.56 4.64
N LEU A 89 1.56 1.43 4.10
CA LEU A 89 0.24 1.20 3.54
C LEU A 89 -0.42 0.09 4.33
N GLY A 90 -1.52 0.39 5.00
CA GLY A 90 -2.38 -0.60 5.62
C GLY A 90 -3.36 -1.15 4.60
N ILE A 91 -3.44 -2.47 4.51
CA ILE A 91 -4.44 -3.19 3.73
C ILE A 91 -5.20 -4.08 4.70
N ILE A 92 -6.47 -3.78 4.91
CA ILE A 92 -7.32 -4.52 5.85
C ILE A 92 -8.31 -5.33 5.03
N ILE A 93 -8.35 -6.63 5.30
CA ILE A 93 -9.31 -7.54 4.69
C ILE A 93 -10.28 -7.97 5.78
N ALA A 94 -11.52 -7.58 5.64
CA ALA A 94 -12.66 -7.96 6.47
C ALA A 94 -13.63 -8.85 5.67
N GLU A 95 -14.65 -9.43 6.34
CA GLU A 95 -15.62 -10.32 5.68
C GLU A 95 -16.26 -9.69 4.44
N ASP A 96 -16.68 -8.43 4.56
CA ASP A 96 -17.44 -7.76 3.50
C ASP A 96 -16.63 -6.73 2.71
N PHE A 97 -15.47 -6.29 3.21
CA PHE A 97 -14.74 -5.15 2.68
C PHE A 97 -13.25 -5.42 2.50
N ILE A 98 -12.64 -4.69 1.60
CA ILE A 98 -11.20 -4.43 1.59
C ILE A 98 -11.00 -2.94 1.83
N VAL A 99 -10.06 -2.60 2.72
CA VAL A 99 -9.76 -1.20 3.07
C VAL A 99 -8.29 -0.94 2.86
N THR A 100 -7.96 0.19 2.27
CA THR A 100 -6.58 0.69 2.19
C THR A 100 -6.47 1.97 3.01
N VAL A 101 -5.42 2.08 3.82
CA VAL A 101 -5.16 3.27 4.65
C VAL A 101 -3.73 3.73 4.42
N CYS A 102 -3.55 5.01 4.14
CA CYS A 102 -2.25 5.63 3.98
C CYS A 102 -2.25 7.06 4.52
N LEU A 103 -1.11 7.50 5.02
CA LEU A 103 -0.94 8.85 5.55
C LEU A 103 -1.02 9.92 4.45
N GLU A 104 -0.51 9.62 3.25
CA GLU A 104 -0.48 10.55 2.12
C GLU A 104 -1.02 9.92 0.82
N PRO A 105 -1.50 10.72 -0.13
CA PRO A 105 -1.86 10.25 -1.46
C PRO A 105 -0.66 9.57 -2.13
N ASN A 106 -0.84 8.38 -2.68
CA ASN A 106 0.25 7.60 -3.22
C ASN A 106 -0.05 6.99 -4.59
N ALA A 107 1.00 6.78 -5.38
CA ALA A 107 0.88 6.26 -6.75
C ALA A 107 0.57 4.74 -6.83
N VAL A 108 0.67 4.01 -5.71
CA VAL A 108 0.36 2.57 -5.68
C VAL A 108 -1.14 2.36 -5.78
N VAL A 109 -1.91 3.12 -5.00
CA VAL A 109 -3.36 2.98 -4.88
C VAL A 109 -4.12 3.82 -5.90
N ALA A 110 -3.59 5.02 -6.22
CA ALA A 110 -4.25 5.98 -7.11
C ALA A 110 -4.62 5.42 -8.50
N ASP A 111 -3.82 4.51 -9.05
CA ASP A 111 -4.09 3.93 -10.37
C ASP A 111 -5.33 3.02 -10.38
N PHE A 112 -5.72 2.45 -9.24
CA PHE A 112 -6.90 1.58 -9.14
C PHE A 112 -8.20 2.38 -9.09
N SER A 113 -8.19 3.58 -8.54
CA SER A 113 -9.35 4.48 -8.53
C SER A 113 -9.58 5.17 -9.86
N SER A 114 -8.56 5.22 -10.75
CA SER A 114 -8.65 5.84 -12.08
C SER A 114 -8.92 4.84 -13.19
N TYR A 115 -10.18 4.60 -13.54
CA TYR A 115 -10.71 4.07 -14.81
C TYR A 115 -10.31 2.68 -15.33
N ASN A 116 -9.43 1.90 -14.70
CA ASN A 116 -9.03 0.60 -15.24
C ASN A 116 -9.82 -0.59 -14.66
N HIS A 117 -11.15 -0.47 -14.64
CA HIS A 117 -12.10 -1.52 -14.19
C HIS A 117 -11.92 -2.90 -14.86
N ARG A 118 -11.19 -2.99 -15.99
CA ARG A 118 -10.96 -4.27 -16.70
C ARG A 118 -9.94 -5.17 -15.99
N PHE A 119 -9.14 -4.64 -15.09
CA PHE A 119 -7.98 -5.36 -14.55
C PHE A 119 -8.11 -5.73 -13.07
N PHE A 120 -9.01 -5.09 -12.32
CA PHE A 120 -9.24 -5.44 -10.93
C PHE A 120 -10.73 -5.43 -10.57
N SER A 121 -11.03 -6.06 -9.43
CA SER A 121 -12.39 -6.17 -8.92
C SER A 121 -12.37 -6.01 -7.42
N THR A 122 -13.20 -5.13 -6.88
CA THR A 122 -13.23 -4.80 -5.46
C THR A 122 -13.68 -5.97 -4.58
N PHE A 123 -14.52 -6.86 -5.13
CA PHE A 123 -14.99 -8.06 -4.41
C PHE A 123 -13.99 -9.22 -4.42
N LYS A 124 -13.00 -9.22 -5.34
CA LYS A 124 -11.93 -10.23 -5.37
C LYS A 124 -10.74 -9.76 -4.51
N LYS A 125 -10.95 -9.76 -3.19
CA LYS A 125 -10.06 -9.14 -2.19
C LYS A 125 -8.62 -9.67 -2.26
N THR A 126 -8.43 -10.98 -2.34
CA THR A 126 -7.10 -11.59 -2.46
C THR A 126 -6.38 -11.18 -3.74
N ARG A 127 -7.07 -11.24 -4.87
CA ARG A 127 -6.50 -10.80 -6.14
C ARG A 127 -6.13 -9.32 -6.09
N PHE A 128 -6.99 -8.49 -5.51
CA PHE A 128 -6.75 -7.06 -5.39
C PHE A 128 -5.55 -6.76 -4.48
N LEU A 129 -5.43 -7.46 -3.34
CA LEU A 129 -4.24 -7.41 -2.47
C LEU A 129 -2.95 -7.66 -3.27
N PHE A 130 -2.88 -8.77 -4.03
CA PHE A 130 -1.69 -9.09 -4.81
C PHE A 130 -1.42 -8.08 -5.94
N GLN A 131 -2.45 -7.48 -6.51
CA GLN A 131 -2.30 -6.41 -7.49
C GLN A 131 -1.69 -5.14 -6.86
N ILE A 132 -2.09 -4.77 -5.63
CA ILE A 132 -1.48 -3.68 -4.87
C ILE A 132 0.01 -3.97 -4.62
N LEU A 133 0.33 -5.16 -4.12
CA LEU A 133 1.72 -5.58 -3.87
C LEU A 133 2.57 -5.57 -5.15
N TYR A 134 2.02 -6.08 -6.25
CA TYR A 134 2.68 -6.06 -7.55
C TYR A 134 2.94 -4.63 -8.06
N LYS A 135 1.96 -3.74 -7.89
CA LYS A 135 2.09 -2.33 -8.26
C LYS A 135 3.17 -1.64 -7.43
N SER A 136 3.20 -1.88 -6.13
CA SER A 136 4.26 -1.40 -5.23
C SER A 136 5.64 -1.86 -5.70
N ALA A 137 5.83 -3.15 -5.95
CA ALA A 137 7.10 -3.70 -6.44
C ALA A 137 7.52 -3.07 -7.78
N THR A 138 6.58 -2.85 -8.69
CA THR A 138 6.84 -2.20 -9.99
C THR A 138 7.31 -0.75 -9.83
N LEU A 139 6.74 -0.01 -8.87
CA LEU A 139 7.16 1.35 -8.57
C LEU A 139 8.52 1.40 -7.89
N TYR A 140 8.84 0.47 -6.97
CA TYR A 140 10.20 0.33 -6.43
C TYR A 140 11.22 0.16 -7.55
N LEU A 141 11.00 -0.77 -8.48
CA LEU A 141 11.88 -1.00 -9.62
C LEU A 141 12.04 0.25 -10.50
N LYS A 142 10.94 0.98 -10.73
CA LYS A 142 10.96 2.23 -11.50
C LYS A 142 11.84 3.28 -10.81
N TYR A 143 11.64 3.49 -9.51
CA TYR A 143 12.38 4.50 -8.75
C TYR A 143 13.86 4.14 -8.57
N ILE A 144 14.17 2.87 -8.30
CA ILE A 144 15.56 2.39 -8.25
C ILE A 144 16.30 2.67 -9.56
N ARG A 145 15.68 2.42 -10.72
CA ARG A 145 16.30 2.73 -12.02
C ARG A 145 16.57 4.23 -12.19
N ILE A 146 15.70 5.08 -11.71
CA ILE A 146 15.88 6.53 -11.75
C ILE A 146 17.02 6.95 -10.80
N ILE A 147 17.07 6.38 -9.60
CA ILE A 147 18.14 6.65 -8.62
C ILE A 147 19.50 6.25 -9.21
N ILE A 148 19.64 5.05 -9.77
CA ILE A 148 20.89 4.58 -10.39
C ILE A 148 21.34 5.57 -11.48
N LYS A 149 20.44 5.93 -12.40
CA LYS A 149 20.78 6.87 -13.47
C LYS A 149 21.27 8.21 -12.93
N ARG A 150 20.61 8.75 -11.91
CA ARG A 150 21.02 10.01 -11.26
C ARG A 150 22.37 9.89 -10.56
N THR A 151 22.63 8.77 -9.91
CA THR A 151 23.92 8.50 -9.26
C THR A 151 25.04 8.53 -10.30
N ASP A 152 24.88 7.86 -11.43
CA ASP A 152 25.85 7.83 -12.52
C ASP A 152 26.12 9.25 -13.10
N GLU A 153 25.07 10.05 -13.26
CA GLU A 153 25.17 11.45 -13.72
C GLU A 153 25.97 12.32 -12.72
N LEU A 154 25.63 12.21 -11.42
CA LEU A 154 26.32 12.94 -10.35
C LEU A 154 27.80 12.54 -10.21
N GLU A 155 28.09 11.26 -10.30
CA GLU A 155 29.50 10.78 -10.28
C GLU A 155 30.33 11.36 -11.43
N GLN A 156 29.77 11.46 -12.63
CA GLN A 156 30.44 12.06 -13.78
C GLN A 156 30.69 13.56 -13.59
N HIS A 157 29.77 14.29 -12.96
CA HIS A 157 29.91 15.69 -12.63
C HIS A 157 30.96 15.91 -11.57
N LEU A 158 30.94 15.14 -10.48
CA LEU A 158 31.94 15.21 -9.40
C LEU A 158 33.39 14.96 -9.89
N ARG A 159 33.57 14.12 -10.91
CA ARG A 159 34.89 13.91 -11.53
C ARG A 159 35.40 15.13 -12.29
N LYS A 160 34.52 16.05 -12.69
CA LYS A 160 34.85 17.27 -13.49
C LYS A 160 34.93 18.51 -12.62
N SER A 161 34.03 18.65 -11.64
CA SER A 161 33.98 19.78 -10.72
C SER A 161 33.61 19.26 -9.34
N MET A 162 34.45 19.51 -8.34
CA MET A 162 34.16 19.11 -6.96
C MET A 162 33.26 20.14 -6.29
N GLU A 163 31.94 20.12 -6.60
CA GLU A 163 30.97 20.96 -5.92
C GLU A 163 30.34 20.22 -4.74
N ASN A 164 30.32 20.86 -3.55
CA ASN A 164 29.74 20.28 -2.35
C ASN A 164 28.25 19.94 -2.50
N SER A 165 27.50 20.69 -3.33
CA SER A 165 26.08 20.43 -3.62
C SER A 165 25.84 19.05 -4.24
N GLU A 166 26.74 18.59 -5.11
CA GLU A 166 26.63 17.28 -5.76
C GLU A 166 26.90 16.14 -4.78
N LEU A 167 27.77 16.37 -3.79
CA LEU A 167 28.02 15.42 -2.71
C LEU A 167 26.78 15.24 -1.82
N PHE A 168 26.09 16.32 -1.47
CA PHE A 168 24.83 16.23 -0.72
C PHE A 168 23.75 15.50 -1.51
N ASN A 169 23.61 15.75 -2.79
CA ASN A 169 22.67 15.02 -3.66
C ASN A 169 22.96 13.51 -3.68
N LEU A 170 24.24 13.09 -3.70
CA LEU A 170 24.60 11.66 -3.59
C LEU A 170 24.23 11.06 -2.24
N LEU A 171 24.42 11.80 -1.15
CA LEU A 171 24.01 11.35 0.19
C LEU A 171 22.50 11.17 0.29
N ASP A 172 21.70 12.04 -0.31
CA ASP A 172 20.25 11.93 -0.35
C ASP A 172 19.79 10.69 -1.14
N LEU A 173 20.43 10.41 -2.29
CA LEU A 173 20.17 9.18 -3.05
C LEU A 173 20.57 7.93 -2.28
N GLN A 174 21.70 7.96 -1.55
CA GLN A 174 22.12 6.86 -0.69
C GLN A 174 21.14 6.61 0.44
N LYS A 175 20.60 7.67 1.07
CA LYS A 175 19.57 7.60 2.08
C LYS A 175 18.31 6.93 1.53
N SER A 176 17.85 7.36 0.36
CA SER A 176 16.70 6.76 -0.33
C SER A 176 16.88 5.27 -0.61
N LEU A 177 18.05 4.83 -1.07
CA LEU A 177 18.36 3.41 -1.28
C LEU A 177 18.38 2.61 0.03
N THR A 178 18.80 3.23 1.12
CA THR A 178 18.78 2.62 2.45
C THR A 178 17.35 2.36 2.90
N TYR A 179 16.47 3.35 2.76
CA TYR A 179 15.03 3.18 3.05
C TYR A 179 14.41 2.07 2.21
N PHE A 180 14.61 2.11 0.89
CA PHE A 180 14.10 1.07 -0.01
C PHE A 180 14.60 -0.33 0.35
N THR A 181 15.88 -0.46 0.70
CA THR A 181 16.44 -1.76 1.09
C THR A 181 15.80 -2.28 2.37
N THR A 182 15.61 -1.42 3.37
CA THR A 182 14.99 -1.79 4.64
C THR A 182 13.53 -2.19 4.44
N SER A 183 12.78 -1.38 3.74
CA SER A 183 11.36 -1.60 3.46
C SER A 183 11.12 -2.85 2.61
N LEU A 184 11.93 -3.08 1.57
CA LEU A 184 11.83 -4.28 0.75
C LEU A 184 12.14 -5.57 1.53
N ARG A 185 13.08 -5.53 2.48
CA ARG A 185 13.36 -6.66 3.38
C ARG A 185 12.17 -6.96 4.30
N SER A 186 11.55 -5.93 4.86
CA SER A 186 10.36 -6.07 5.71
C SER A 186 9.18 -6.60 4.90
N ASN A 187 8.91 -6.03 3.73
CA ASN A 187 7.87 -6.47 2.81
C ASN A 187 8.06 -7.91 2.31
N TYR A 188 9.31 -8.34 2.13
CA TYR A 188 9.61 -9.73 1.76
C TYR A 188 9.11 -10.71 2.83
N ILE A 189 9.34 -10.40 4.12
CA ILE A 189 8.86 -11.24 5.24
C ILE A 189 7.33 -11.31 5.25
N VAL A 190 6.65 -10.18 5.01
CA VAL A 190 5.19 -10.13 4.90
C VAL A 190 4.70 -10.99 3.73
N THR A 191 5.31 -10.85 2.55
CA THR A 191 4.94 -11.62 1.36
C THR A 191 5.17 -13.12 1.56
N GLU A 192 6.28 -13.52 2.17
CA GLU A 192 6.52 -14.94 2.52
C GLU A 192 5.46 -15.49 3.46
N LYS A 193 5.05 -14.72 4.48
CA LYS A 193 3.98 -15.11 5.38
C LYS A 193 2.67 -15.30 4.61
N LEU A 194 2.28 -14.36 3.76
CA LEU A 194 1.07 -14.45 2.92
C LEU A 194 1.07 -15.71 2.05
N LEU A 195 2.19 -16.05 1.43
CA LEU A 195 2.31 -17.26 0.61
C LEU A 195 2.22 -18.55 1.43
N ARG A 196 2.78 -18.58 2.64
CA ARG A 196 2.70 -19.76 3.54
C ARG A 196 1.30 -19.96 4.10
N LEU A 197 0.56 -18.90 4.36
CA LEU A 197 -0.81 -18.97 4.82
C LEU A 197 -1.73 -19.69 3.82
N ARG A 198 -1.37 -19.69 2.53
CA ARG A 198 -2.02 -20.47 1.48
C ARG A 198 -1.82 -22.01 1.64
N SER A 199 -0.69 -22.45 2.21
CA SER A 199 -0.33 -23.87 2.25
C SER A 199 -0.75 -24.59 3.54
N THR A 200 -1.17 -23.87 4.57
CA THR A 200 -1.54 -24.46 5.85
C THR A 200 -3.03 -24.33 6.09
N ASN A 201 -3.75 -25.43 5.91
CA ASN A 201 -5.18 -25.60 6.28
C ASN A 201 -5.49 -25.38 7.77
N GLN A 202 -4.64 -24.68 8.52
CA GLN A 202 -4.73 -24.59 9.98
C GLN A 202 -5.35 -23.32 10.55
N SER A 203 -5.62 -22.31 9.74
CA SER A 203 -6.38 -21.15 10.18
C SER A 203 -7.56 -20.92 9.23
N GLY A 204 -8.76 -21.26 9.70
CA GLY A 204 -10.01 -21.21 8.95
C GLY A 204 -10.36 -19.87 8.31
N HIS A 205 -9.64 -18.79 8.65
CA HIS A 205 -9.90 -17.44 8.14
C HIS A 205 -9.18 -17.13 6.83
N LEU A 206 -8.02 -17.73 6.56
CA LEU A 206 -7.25 -17.50 5.34
C LEU A 206 -7.69 -18.37 4.17
N ILE A 207 -8.33 -19.50 4.44
CA ILE A 207 -9.01 -20.28 3.41
C ILE A 207 -10.09 -19.43 2.72
N LYS A 208 -10.84 -18.61 3.46
CA LYS A 208 -11.82 -17.68 2.89
C LYS A 208 -11.25 -16.65 1.92
N LEU A 209 -9.98 -16.25 2.07
CA LEU A 209 -9.32 -15.32 1.14
C LEU A 209 -9.15 -15.90 -0.28
N TYR A 210 -8.99 -17.22 -0.39
CA TYR A 210 -8.73 -17.90 -1.65
C TYR A 210 -9.98 -18.57 -2.25
N GLU A 211 -10.96 -18.94 -1.42
CA GLU A 211 -12.22 -19.55 -1.88
C GLU A 211 -13.17 -18.55 -2.57
N GLU A 212 -13.05 -17.26 -2.28
CA GLU A 212 -13.87 -16.22 -2.93
C GLU A 212 -13.42 -15.88 -4.36
N ASP A 213 -12.26 -16.39 -4.80
CA ASP A 213 -11.69 -16.11 -6.13
C ASP A 213 -12.03 -17.18 -7.19
N GLU A 214 -12.74 -18.27 -6.83
CA GLU A 214 -13.34 -19.25 -7.75
C GLU A 214 -14.76 -18.84 -8.14
#